data_a45d790d3ee89554c6f772cdb54ab980
#
_entry.id   a45d790d3ee89554c6f772cdb54ab980
#
_cell.length_a   1.000
_cell.length_b   1.000
_cell.length_c   1.000
_cell.angle_alpha   90.00
_cell.angle_beta   90.00
_cell.angle_gamma   90.00
#
_symmetry.space_group_name_H-M   'P 1'
#
loop_
_entity.id
_entity.type
_entity.pdbx_description
1 polymer ?
#
loop_
_entity_poly.entity_id
_entity_poly.type
_entity_poly.pdbx_seq_one_letter_code
_entity_poly.pdbx_strand_id
1 'polypeptide(L)'
;MIKRNYYKIVRVFPDPSSYFYIKNETMNESQIDVISSWLPTVNLEYSFDKVNWTRADFDYIYVPADSYVYFRNTSGTFCTSEYNAVIHTRFNCSYGGDIRTLFNYTDVDSVTSIPAYGLYQPFDTYDGKIKDISNLSFRGITEIGNYGLYAAFSQSWFENTKGVDLRDVTTLGENALYQLYTFNHHLKEAYAPNVSVWDTNKTYNWLYDVSSTGVLYKPSTLTIPTDNENGVPYGWTTQDYPTK
;
A
#
# COMPACT_ATOMS: atom_id res chain seq x y z
N MET A 1 24.39 25.76 -25.23
CA MET A 1 25.06 24.69 -24.46
C MET A 1 24.44 24.66 -23.06
N ILE A 2 23.49 23.74 -22.83
CA ILE A 2 22.75 23.66 -21.56
C ILE A 2 23.61 22.82 -20.61
N LYS A 3 24.09 23.39 -19.52
CA LYS A 3 24.80 22.66 -18.48
C LYS A 3 23.79 21.80 -17.72
N ARG A 4 23.82 20.48 -17.92
CA ARG A 4 23.12 19.53 -17.06
C ARG A 4 23.84 19.45 -15.72
N ASN A 5 23.23 19.95 -14.66
CA ASN A 5 23.69 19.74 -13.30
C ASN A 5 23.37 18.28 -12.92
N TYR A 6 24.38 17.44 -12.89
CA TYR A 6 24.27 16.11 -12.32
C TYR A 6 24.26 16.23 -10.79
N TYR A 7 23.11 16.09 -10.18
CA TYR A 7 23.05 15.91 -8.72
C TYR A 7 23.59 14.52 -8.40
N LYS A 8 24.61 14.48 -7.54
CA LYS A 8 25.17 13.24 -7.01
C LYS A 8 24.09 12.63 -6.10
N ILE A 9 23.42 11.58 -6.58
CA ILE A 9 22.39 10.87 -5.80
C ILE A 9 23.12 10.14 -4.67
N VAL A 10 23.05 10.69 -3.46
CA VAL A 10 23.42 9.98 -2.25
C VAL A 10 22.28 9.01 -2.00
N ARG A 11 22.52 7.70 -2.06
CA ARG A 11 21.57 6.68 -1.64
C ARG A 11 21.36 6.83 -0.12
N VAL A 12 20.39 7.64 0.26
CA VAL A 12 19.87 7.68 1.62
C VAL A 12 18.73 6.67 1.64
N PHE A 13 18.91 5.56 2.35
CA PHE A 13 17.80 4.66 2.65
C PHE A 13 16.73 5.51 3.37
N PRO A 14 15.47 5.48 2.92
CA PRO A 14 14.44 6.30 3.55
C PRO A 14 14.27 5.84 5.00
N ASP A 15 14.26 6.81 5.90
CA ASP A 15 13.84 6.64 7.28
C ASP A 15 12.40 6.07 7.26
N PRO A 16 12.08 5.00 8.00
CA PRO A 16 10.72 4.48 8.12
C PRO A 16 9.71 5.50 8.68
N SER A 17 10.14 6.61 9.27
CA SER A 17 9.34 7.78 9.60
C SER A 17 9.10 8.73 8.41
N SER A 18 9.48 8.35 7.20
CA SER A 18 9.37 9.20 6.02
C SER A 18 7.96 9.14 5.42
N TYR A 19 7.59 10.21 4.69
CA TYR A 19 6.38 10.27 3.89
C TYR A 19 6.21 9.04 3.00
N PHE A 20 4.97 8.64 2.72
CA PHE A 20 4.70 7.63 1.69
C PHE A 20 5.39 8.03 0.38
N TYR A 21 5.99 7.08 -0.29
CA TYR A 21 6.68 7.31 -1.55
C TYR A 21 6.47 6.21 -2.56
N ILE A 22 6.64 6.59 -3.82
CA ILE A 22 6.75 5.69 -4.96
C ILE A 22 8.14 5.85 -5.55
N LYS A 23 8.85 4.74 -5.76
CA LYS A 23 10.13 4.69 -6.44
C LYS A 23 9.93 4.19 -7.87
N ASN A 24 10.47 4.90 -8.84
CA ASN A 24 10.58 4.43 -10.21
C ASN A 24 11.70 3.38 -10.32
N GLU A 25 11.35 2.11 -10.53
CA GLU A 25 12.31 0.99 -10.69
C GLU A 25 12.77 0.81 -12.14
N THR A 26 12.48 1.73 -13.01
CA THR A 26 12.86 1.65 -14.43
C THR A 26 14.09 2.49 -14.74
N MET A 27 14.71 2.23 -15.90
CA MET A 27 15.85 2.99 -16.38
C MET A 27 15.46 4.27 -17.15
N ASN A 28 14.16 4.55 -17.26
CA ASN A 28 13.62 5.70 -18.00
C ASN A 28 12.78 6.58 -17.06
N GLU A 29 12.64 7.84 -17.43
CA GLU A 29 11.60 8.69 -16.85
C GLU A 29 10.24 8.08 -17.12
N SER A 30 9.37 8.10 -16.13
CA SER A 30 8.07 7.42 -16.17
C SER A 30 6.98 8.28 -15.53
N GLN A 31 5.73 8.02 -15.88
CA GLN A 31 4.61 8.86 -15.53
C GLN A 31 3.75 8.24 -14.42
N ILE A 32 3.37 9.06 -13.47
CA ILE A 32 2.27 8.81 -12.53
C ILE A 32 1.12 9.73 -12.90
N ASP A 33 -0.08 9.18 -13.01
CA ASP A 33 -1.30 9.95 -13.18
C ASP A 33 -1.97 10.07 -11.80
N VAL A 34 -2.17 11.29 -11.32
CA VAL A 34 -2.92 11.55 -10.08
C VAL A 34 -4.31 12.02 -10.45
N ILE A 35 -5.33 11.26 -10.04
CA ILE A 35 -6.74 11.55 -10.32
C ILE A 35 -7.41 12.00 -9.03
N SER A 36 -7.17 13.24 -8.64
CA SER A 36 -7.80 13.82 -7.44
C SER A 36 -9.10 14.59 -7.67
N SER A 37 -9.54 14.74 -8.93
CA SER A 37 -10.63 15.64 -9.32
C SER A 37 -12.00 15.31 -8.79
N TRP A 38 -12.23 14.07 -8.47
CA TRP A 38 -13.50 13.63 -7.92
C TRP A 38 -13.60 13.82 -6.42
N LEU A 39 -12.49 14.29 -5.77
CA LEU A 39 -12.35 14.44 -4.33
C LEU A 39 -11.91 15.87 -3.96
N PRO A 40 -12.82 16.85 -3.97
CA PRO A 40 -12.48 18.24 -3.61
C PRO A 40 -11.94 18.39 -2.18
N THR A 41 -12.00 17.34 -1.37
CA THR A 41 -11.54 17.30 0.03
C THR A 41 -10.13 16.74 0.20
N VAL A 42 -9.54 16.12 -0.83
CA VAL A 42 -8.17 15.58 -0.75
C VAL A 42 -7.18 16.68 -1.05
N ASN A 43 -6.30 16.97 -0.10
CA ASN A 43 -5.20 17.91 -0.27
C ASN A 43 -3.89 17.13 -0.46
N LEU A 44 -3.84 16.27 -1.49
CA LEU A 44 -2.66 15.52 -1.81
C LEU A 44 -1.58 16.43 -2.36
N GLU A 45 -0.39 16.34 -1.78
CA GLU A 45 0.81 17.03 -2.24
C GLU A 45 1.89 16.02 -2.58
N TYR A 46 2.75 16.35 -3.54
CA TYR A 46 3.93 15.57 -3.88
C TYR A 46 5.22 16.38 -3.81
N SER A 47 6.34 15.69 -3.66
CA SER A 47 7.68 16.29 -3.63
C SER A 47 8.74 15.30 -4.10
N PHE A 48 9.80 15.79 -4.71
CA PHE A 48 10.99 14.99 -5.04
C PHE A 48 12.11 15.14 -4.00
N ASP A 49 12.03 16.14 -3.11
CA ASP A 49 13.09 16.48 -2.16
C ASP A 49 12.61 16.56 -0.70
N LYS A 50 11.32 16.35 -0.43
CA LYS A 50 10.64 16.46 0.89
C LYS A 50 10.64 17.89 1.48
N VAL A 51 11.08 18.89 0.72
CA VAL A 51 11.15 20.29 1.13
C VAL A 51 10.17 21.14 0.32
N ASN A 52 10.22 21.00 -1.00
CA ASN A 52 9.37 21.72 -1.92
C ASN A 52 8.17 20.85 -2.29
N TRP A 53 6.98 21.23 -1.82
CA TRP A 53 5.75 20.48 -2.02
C TRP A 53 4.87 21.17 -3.04
N THR A 54 4.33 20.38 -3.96
CA THR A 54 3.40 20.80 -5.00
C THR A 54 2.08 20.06 -4.81
N ARG A 55 0.97 20.78 -4.96
CA ARG A 55 -0.34 20.15 -4.90
C ARG A 55 -0.55 19.24 -6.11
N ALA A 56 -1.03 18.04 -5.87
CA ALA A 56 -1.28 17.04 -6.90
C ALA A 56 -2.73 17.16 -7.40
N ASP A 57 -3.00 18.20 -8.20
CA ASP A 57 -4.33 18.43 -8.81
C ASP A 57 -4.29 17.97 -10.27
N PHE A 58 -4.86 16.80 -10.62
CA PHE A 58 -4.91 16.29 -12.00
C PHE A 58 -3.59 16.32 -12.76
N ASP A 59 -2.51 16.03 -12.10
CA ASP A 59 -1.21 16.19 -12.70
C ASP A 59 -0.65 14.86 -13.19
N TYR A 60 0.04 14.97 -14.30
CA TYR A 60 1.01 13.97 -14.71
C TYR A 60 2.32 14.29 -14.00
N ILE A 61 2.73 13.40 -13.11
CA ILE A 61 4.01 13.53 -12.40
C ILE A 61 5.03 12.67 -13.14
N TYR A 62 6.03 13.32 -13.71
CA TYR A 62 7.14 12.62 -14.38
C TYR A 62 8.22 12.31 -13.36
N VAL A 63 8.41 11.01 -13.09
CA VAL A 63 9.38 10.52 -12.11
C VAL A 63 10.63 10.08 -12.85
N PRO A 64 11.78 10.71 -12.64
CA PRO A 64 13.04 10.32 -13.28
C PRO A 64 13.39 8.84 -13.00
N ALA A 65 14.21 8.25 -13.86
CA ALA A 65 14.73 6.90 -13.67
C ALA A 65 15.39 6.72 -12.30
N ASP A 66 15.13 5.59 -11.64
CA ASP A 66 15.68 5.23 -10.32
C ASP A 66 15.51 6.32 -9.24
N SER A 67 14.42 7.10 -9.33
CA SER A 67 14.13 8.23 -8.43
C SER A 67 12.86 7.99 -7.61
N TYR A 68 12.69 8.83 -6.58
CA TYR A 68 11.57 8.79 -5.65
C TYR A 68 10.66 10.00 -5.87
N VAL A 69 9.36 9.80 -5.68
CA VAL A 69 8.38 10.85 -5.45
C VAL A 69 7.66 10.57 -4.13
N TYR A 70 7.57 11.56 -3.29
CA TYR A 70 6.94 11.50 -1.96
C TYR A 70 5.56 12.10 -2.02
N PHE A 71 4.64 11.57 -1.22
CA PHE A 71 3.27 12.04 -1.12
C PHE A 71 2.89 12.31 0.33
N ARG A 72 2.03 13.30 0.54
CA ARG A 72 1.42 13.60 1.83
C ARG A 72 0.04 14.22 1.66
N ASN A 73 -0.78 14.13 2.70
CA ASN A 73 -2.12 14.69 2.72
C ASN A 73 -2.43 15.30 4.10
N THR A 74 -3.20 16.39 4.12
CA THR A 74 -3.62 17.10 5.34
C THR A 74 -5.09 16.90 5.70
N SER A 75 -5.89 16.32 4.82
CA SER A 75 -7.36 16.35 4.95
C SER A 75 -7.96 15.24 5.83
N GLY A 76 -7.19 14.26 6.27
CA GLY A 76 -7.71 13.08 6.97
C GLY A 76 -8.42 12.06 6.06
N THR A 77 -8.61 12.38 4.77
CA THR A 77 -9.23 11.51 3.77
C THR A 77 -8.33 11.38 2.56
N PHE A 78 -8.07 10.15 2.12
CA PHE A 78 -7.29 9.88 0.90
C PHE A 78 -8.19 9.33 -0.20
N CYS A 79 -8.92 8.24 0.07
CA CYS A 79 -10.03 7.77 -0.76
C CYS A 79 -11.32 7.87 0.05
N THR A 80 -12.45 8.20 -0.57
CA THR A 80 -13.72 8.42 0.15
C THR A 80 -14.89 7.61 -0.42
N SER A 81 -14.72 6.93 -1.55
CA SER A 81 -15.75 6.11 -2.16
C SER A 81 -15.15 4.99 -3.00
N GLU A 82 -15.98 4.05 -3.38
CA GLU A 82 -15.63 2.85 -4.15
C GLU A 82 -15.11 3.08 -5.59
N TYR A 83 -15.02 4.32 -6.05
CA TYR A 83 -14.66 4.63 -7.44
C TYR A 83 -13.37 5.43 -7.62
N ASN A 84 -12.54 5.56 -6.57
CA ASN A 84 -11.44 6.51 -6.59
C ASN A 84 -10.06 5.85 -6.46
N ALA A 85 -9.52 5.37 -7.56
CA ALA A 85 -8.09 5.20 -7.68
C ALA A 85 -7.42 6.58 -7.76
N VAL A 86 -6.60 6.91 -6.77
CA VAL A 86 -6.01 8.27 -6.64
C VAL A 86 -4.67 8.37 -7.34
N ILE A 87 -3.91 7.29 -7.40
CA ILE A 87 -2.56 7.25 -7.96
C ILE A 87 -2.45 6.09 -8.95
N HIS A 88 -2.25 6.40 -10.23
CA HIS A 88 -2.01 5.40 -11.27
C HIS A 88 -0.55 5.41 -11.68
N THR A 89 0.16 4.30 -11.51
CA THR A 89 1.51 4.15 -12.02
C THR A 89 1.51 3.39 -13.34
N ARG A 90 2.28 3.89 -14.33
CA ARG A 90 2.45 3.25 -15.64
C ARG A 90 3.79 2.52 -15.79
N PHE A 91 4.43 2.20 -14.69
CA PHE A 91 5.77 1.61 -14.68
C PHE A 91 5.96 0.67 -13.50
N ASN A 92 7.02 -0.14 -13.56
CA ASN A 92 7.42 -0.95 -12.42
C ASN A 92 7.94 -0.05 -11.30
N CYS A 93 7.37 -0.21 -10.11
CA CYS A 93 7.64 0.64 -8.97
C CYS A 93 7.79 -0.14 -7.67
N SER A 94 8.35 0.52 -6.67
CA SER A 94 8.34 0.09 -5.27
C SER A 94 7.66 1.15 -4.42
N TYR A 95 6.94 0.71 -3.39
CA TYR A 95 6.29 1.60 -2.43
C TYR A 95 6.97 1.52 -1.07
N GLY A 96 7.01 2.64 -0.37
CA GLY A 96 7.55 2.68 0.98
C GLY A 96 7.16 3.94 1.74
N GLY A 97 7.76 4.11 2.92
CA GLY A 97 7.43 5.18 3.85
C GLY A 97 6.17 4.88 4.67
N ASP A 98 5.71 5.84 5.43
CA ASP A 98 4.57 5.69 6.32
C ASP A 98 3.26 5.98 5.60
N ILE A 99 2.40 4.97 5.45
CA ILE A 99 1.10 5.08 4.79
C ILE A 99 0.19 6.11 5.46
N ARG A 100 0.36 6.33 6.78
CA ARG A 100 -0.43 7.26 7.58
C ARG A 100 -0.29 8.72 7.12
N THR A 101 0.81 9.05 6.45
CA THR A 101 1.04 10.38 5.86
C THR A 101 0.07 10.71 4.72
N LEU A 102 -0.57 9.71 4.12
CA LEU A 102 -1.65 9.90 3.15
C LEU A 102 -2.98 10.30 3.81
N PHE A 103 -3.08 10.22 5.14
CA PHE A 103 -4.28 10.61 5.89
C PHE A 103 -4.07 11.90 6.67
N ASN A 104 -2.99 11.99 7.45
CA ASN A 104 -2.64 13.19 8.19
C ASN A 104 -1.14 13.26 8.46
N TYR A 105 -0.38 13.94 7.60
CA TYR A 105 1.07 14.07 7.79
C TYR A 105 1.45 15.04 8.91
N THR A 106 0.55 15.91 9.34
CA THR A 106 0.83 16.90 10.40
C THR A 106 0.76 16.30 11.80
N ASP A 107 0.02 15.19 11.94
CA ASP A 107 -0.10 14.42 13.19
C ASP A 107 -0.25 12.94 12.86
N VAL A 108 0.83 12.34 12.39
CA VAL A 108 0.87 10.94 11.93
C VAL A 108 0.49 9.96 13.04
N ASP A 109 0.88 10.25 14.28
CA ASP A 109 0.61 9.36 15.41
C ASP A 109 -0.86 9.34 15.84
N SER A 110 -1.65 10.33 15.44
CA SER A 110 -3.10 10.30 15.61
C SER A 110 -3.81 9.35 14.63
N VAL A 111 -3.14 8.95 13.55
CA VAL A 111 -3.71 8.06 12.54
C VAL A 111 -3.55 6.61 12.99
N THR A 112 -4.55 6.09 13.68
CA THR A 112 -4.59 4.71 14.20
C THR A 112 -5.55 3.81 13.42
N SER A 113 -6.28 4.38 12.46
CA SER A 113 -7.22 3.62 11.62
C SER A 113 -7.13 4.02 10.15
N ILE A 114 -7.41 3.07 9.27
CA ILE A 114 -7.74 3.33 7.88
C ILE A 114 -9.26 3.47 7.82
N PRO A 115 -9.80 4.64 7.45
CA PRO A 115 -11.24 4.86 7.41
C PRO A 115 -11.93 4.00 6.36
N ALA A 116 -13.26 3.96 6.37
CA ALA A 116 -14.03 3.30 5.33
C ALA A 116 -13.64 3.85 3.94
N TYR A 117 -13.38 2.94 3.00
CA TYR A 117 -12.85 3.23 1.66
C TYR A 117 -11.48 3.93 1.62
N GLY A 118 -10.78 4.02 2.74
CA GLY A 118 -9.57 4.85 2.87
C GLY A 118 -8.44 4.51 1.91
N LEU A 119 -8.26 3.24 1.58
CA LEU A 119 -7.36 2.73 0.54
C LEU A 119 -8.13 1.79 -0.41
N TYR A 120 -9.24 2.27 -0.96
CA TYR A 120 -10.04 1.55 -1.94
C TYR A 120 -9.41 1.68 -3.32
N GLN A 121 -8.80 0.61 -3.83
CA GLN A 121 -8.07 0.60 -5.11
C GLN A 121 -7.20 1.86 -5.32
N PRO A 122 -6.41 2.29 -4.32
CA PRO A 122 -5.74 3.59 -4.39
C PRO A 122 -4.61 3.60 -5.40
N PHE A 123 -4.08 2.41 -5.72
CA PHE A 123 -2.88 2.20 -6.52
C PHE A 123 -3.20 1.32 -7.71
N ASP A 124 -3.73 1.92 -8.76
CA ASP A 124 -3.89 1.20 -10.01
C ASP A 124 -2.57 1.21 -10.81
N THR A 125 -2.16 0.04 -11.27
CA THR A 125 -0.95 -0.13 -12.08
C THR A 125 -1.36 -0.52 -13.50
N TYR A 126 -1.63 0.45 -14.36
CA TYR A 126 -2.14 0.24 -15.70
C TYR A 126 -1.21 -0.64 -16.56
N ASP A 127 0.07 -0.26 -16.67
CA ASP A 127 1.09 -0.95 -17.47
C ASP A 127 2.31 -1.38 -16.63
N GLY A 128 2.32 -1.06 -15.34
CA GLY A 128 3.40 -1.35 -14.41
C GLY A 128 3.03 -2.40 -13.38
N LYS A 129 3.96 -2.70 -12.50
CA LYS A 129 3.73 -3.60 -11.37
C LYS A 129 4.42 -3.08 -10.12
N ILE A 130 3.74 -3.21 -8.98
CA ILE A 130 4.37 -2.99 -7.69
C ILE A 130 5.29 -4.17 -7.41
N LYS A 131 6.60 -3.92 -7.38
CA LYS A 131 7.65 -4.94 -7.27
C LYS A 131 8.10 -5.18 -5.84
N ASP A 132 8.04 -4.15 -5.00
CA ASP A 132 8.48 -4.22 -3.62
C ASP A 132 7.67 -3.25 -2.75
N ILE A 133 7.27 -3.73 -1.57
CA ILE A 133 6.59 -2.96 -0.52
C ILE A 133 7.27 -3.14 0.84
N SER A 134 8.47 -3.73 0.88
CA SER A 134 9.15 -4.08 2.14
C SER A 134 9.51 -2.85 3.01
N ASN A 135 9.60 -1.69 2.40
CA ASN A 135 9.85 -0.41 3.06
C ASN A 135 8.56 0.39 3.38
N LEU A 136 7.39 -0.13 3.03
CA LEU A 136 6.11 0.46 3.41
C LEU A 136 5.85 0.20 4.90
N SER A 137 5.15 1.10 5.59
CA SER A 137 4.84 0.97 7.01
C SER A 137 3.36 1.21 7.27
N PHE A 138 2.74 0.23 7.93
CA PHE A 138 1.39 0.31 8.50
C PHE A 138 1.44 0.40 10.03
N ARG A 139 2.60 0.72 10.59
CA ARG A 139 2.81 0.79 12.04
C ARG A 139 1.78 1.72 12.71
N GLY A 140 1.19 1.24 13.80
CA GLY A 140 0.22 1.99 14.59
C GLY A 140 -1.22 1.95 14.05
N ILE A 141 -1.46 1.34 12.88
CA ILE A 141 -2.82 1.07 12.42
C ILE A 141 -3.37 -0.13 13.18
N THR A 142 -4.44 0.08 13.93
CA THR A 142 -5.12 -0.94 14.74
C THR A 142 -6.51 -1.31 14.21
N GLU A 143 -7.06 -0.48 13.31
CA GLU A 143 -8.39 -0.65 12.74
C GLU A 143 -8.37 -0.40 11.23
N ILE A 144 -9.11 -1.23 10.48
CA ILE A 144 -9.39 -1.03 9.06
C ILE A 144 -10.91 -1.01 8.90
N GLY A 145 -11.44 0.13 8.45
CA GLY A 145 -12.87 0.35 8.21
C GLY A 145 -13.42 -0.44 7.03
N ASN A 146 -14.71 -0.28 6.77
CA ASN A 146 -15.40 -0.97 5.68
C ASN A 146 -14.72 -0.66 4.33
N TYR A 147 -14.38 -1.70 3.57
CA TYR A 147 -13.66 -1.57 2.28
C TYR A 147 -12.32 -0.82 2.38
N GLY A 148 -11.73 -0.73 3.59
CA GLY A 148 -10.58 0.13 3.86
C GLY A 148 -9.33 -0.21 3.07
N LEU A 149 -9.07 -1.49 2.78
CA LEU A 149 -7.97 -1.99 1.94
C LEU A 149 -8.48 -2.74 0.69
N TYR A 150 -9.67 -2.44 0.21
CA TYR A 150 -10.25 -3.10 -0.96
C TYR A 150 -9.29 -3.03 -2.15
N ALA A 151 -8.85 -4.19 -2.65
CA ALA A 151 -7.97 -4.36 -3.80
C ALA A 151 -6.71 -3.45 -3.81
N ALA A 152 -6.27 -3.01 -2.62
CA ALA A 152 -5.22 -1.99 -2.50
C ALA A 152 -3.89 -2.42 -3.15
N PHE A 153 -3.58 -3.71 -3.17
CA PHE A 153 -2.35 -4.26 -3.74
C PHE A 153 -2.63 -5.43 -4.69
N SER A 154 -3.80 -5.45 -5.32
CA SER A 154 -4.14 -6.47 -6.30
C SER A 154 -3.21 -6.39 -7.54
N GLN A 155 -3.03 -7.51 -8.24
CA GLN A 155 -2.21 -7.63 -9.46
C GLN A 155 -0.74 -7.19 -9.32
N SER A 156 -0.22 -7.14 -8.10
CA SER A 156 1.17 -6.79 -7.79
C SER A 156 2.15 -7.95 -8.03
N TRP A 157 3.46 -7.69 -7.88
CA TRP A 157 4.51 -8.68 -8.13
C TRP A 157 5.53 -8.81 -6.98
N PHE A 158 5.22 -8.33 -5.80
CA PHE A 158 6.09 -8.50 -4.63
C PHE A 158 5.96 -9.91 -4.01
N GLU A 159 7.02 -10.38 -3.35
CA GLU A 159 7.08 -11.73 -2.78
C GLU A 159 6.60 -11.81 -1.33
N ASN A 160 6.53 -10.70 -0.61
CA ASN A 160 6.12 -10.67 0.80
C ASN A 160 5.38 -9.38 1.17
N THR A 161 4.58 -9.45 2.22
CA THR A 161 3.78 -8.32 2.71
C THR A 161 4.38 -7.66 3.96
N LYS A 162 5.69 -7.75 4.19
CA LYS A 162 6.35 -7.18 5.39
C LYS A 162 6.08 -5.70 5.59
N GLY A 163 5.94 -4.95 4.50
CA GLY A 163 5.61 -3.53 4.54
C GLY A 163 4.13 -3.26 4.85
N VAL A 164 3.24 -4.19 4.52
CA VAL A 164 1.82 -4.15 4.93
C VAL A 164 1.66 -5.12 6.11
N ASP A 165 2.32 -4.77 7.22
CA ASP A 165 2.29 -5.56 8.44
C ASP A 165 0.98 -5.28 9.21
N LEU A 166 0.05 -6.23 9.12
CA LEU A 166 -1.27 -6.12 9.75
C LEU A 166 -1.30 -6.69 11.18
N ARG A 167 -0.15 -7.02 11.79
CA ARG A 167 -0.09 -7.64 13.13
C ARG A 167 -0.60 -6.75 14.26
N ASP A 168 -0.67 -5.44 14.06
CA ASP A 168 -1.24 -4.50 15.04
C ASP A 168 -2.76 -4.30 14.82
N VAL A 169 -3.31 -4.76 13.69
CA VAL A 169 -4.74 -4.61 13.36
C VAL A 169 -5.58 -5.61 14.13
N THR A 170 -6.46 -5.12 14.98
CA THR A 170 -7.37 -5.94 15.81
C THR A 170 -8.83 -5.81 15.39
N THR A 171 -9.15 -4.83 14.56
CA THR A 171 -10.53 -4.56 14.12
C THR A 171 -10.60 -4.44 12.61
N LEU A 172 -11.50 -5.20 11.99
CA LEU A 172 -11.83 -5.15 10.58
C LEU A 172 -13.30 -4.80 10.38
N GLY A 173 -13.57 -3.86 9.50
CA GLY A 173 -14.89 -3.56 8.97
C GLY A 173 -15.35 -4.58 7.92
N GLU A 174 -16.54 -4.36 7.36
CA GLU A 174 -17.07 -5.18 6.27
C GLU A 174 -16.19 -5.06 5.01
N ASN A 175 -15.87 -6.18 4.37
CA ASN A 175 -15.01 -6.23 3.18
C ASN A 175 -13.66 -5.48 3.33
N ALA A 176 -13.16 -5.32 4.55
CA ALA A 176 -11.96 -4.53 4.85
C ALA A 176 -10.72 -4.97 4.05
N LEU A 177 -10.56 -6.28 3.83
CA LEU A 177 -9.43 -6.88 3.09
C LEU A 177 -9.87 -7.50 1.75
N TYR A 178 -11.04 -7.11 1.22
CA TYR A 178 -11.57 -7.68 -0.03
C TYR A 178 -10.56 -7.50 -1.16
N GLN A 179 -10.17 -8.63 -1.81
CA GLN A 179 -9.21 -8.67 -2.93
C GLN A 179 -7.84 -8.02 -2.66
N LEU A 180 -7.43 -7.87 -1.40
CA LEU A 180 -6.25 -7.09 -1.02
C LEU A 180 -5.00 -7.43 -1.84
N TYR A 181 -4.70 -8.73 -2.03
CA TYR A 181 -3.52 -9.22 -2.76
C TYR A 181 -3.87 -10.10 -3.97
N THR A 182 -5.11 -10.06 -4.44
CA THR A 182 -5.61 -10.88 -5.55
C THR A 182 -4.71 -10.78 -6.78
N PHE A 183 -4.46 -11.91 -7.45
CA PHE A 183 -3.63 -12.02 -8.66
C PHE A 183 -2.14 -11.64 -8.46
N ASN A 184 -1.63 -11.69 -7.23
CA ASN A 184 -0.20 -11.57 -7.00
C ASN A 184 0.49 -12.94 -7.02
N HIS A 185 0.78 -13.46 -8.21
CA HIS A 185 1.37 -14.79 -8.40
C HIS A 185 2.81 -14.94 -7.87
N HIS A 186 3.43 -13.85 -7.41
CA HIS A 186 4.77 -13.85 -6.80
C HIS A 186 4.74 -13.89 -5.28
N LEU A 187 3.56 -13.66 -4.66
CA LEU A 187 3.43 -13.59 -3.21
C LEU A 187 3.70 -14.95 -2.56
N LYS A 188 4.67 -15.01 -1.66
CA LYS A 188 5.10 -16.20 -0.91
C LYS A 188 4.99 -16.06 0.60
N GLU A 189 4.90 -14.84 1.11
CA GLU A 189 4.77 -14.56 2.53
C GLU A 189 3.71 -13.50 2.77
N ALA A 190 2.77 -13.77 3.65
CA ALA A 190 1.75 -12.81 4.07
C ALA A 190 1.57 -12.80 5.59
N TYR A 191 1.11 -11.66 6.12
CA TYR A 191 0.83 -11.48 7.54
C TYR A 191 -0.66 -11.20 7.72
N ALA A 192 -1.35 -12.08 8.44
CA ALA A 192 -2.76 -11.89 8.78
C ALA A 192 -2.93 -10.78 9.83
N PRO A 193 -4.10 -10.15 9.95
CA PRO A 193 -4.40 -9.26 11.07
C PRO A 193 -4.52 -10.03 12.40
N ASN A 194 -4.31 -9.34 13.52
CA ASN A 194 -4.39 -9.88 14.89
C ASN A 194 -5.84 -9.84 15.41
N VAL A 195 -6.76 -10.38 14.66
CA VAL A 195 -8.17 -10.50 15.06
C VAL A 195 -8.42 -11.75 15.89
N SER A 196 -9.43 -11.72 16.75
CA SER A 196 -9.79 -12.88 17.59
C SER A 196 -10.58 -13.96 16.84
N VAL A 197 -11.27 -13.56 15.78
CA VAL A 197 -12.10 -14.46 14.94
C VAL A 197 -11.86 -14.10 13.47
N TRP A 198 -11.65 -15.12 12.63
CA TRP A 198 -11.59 -14.96 11.19
C TRP A 198 -13.00 -14.86 10.61
N ASP A 199 -13.32 -13.74 10.00
CA ASP A 199 -14.63 -13.47 9.40
C ASP A 199 -14.51 -13.36 7.89
N THR A 200 -15.09 -14.31 7.18
CA THR A 200 -15.02 -14.40 5.72
C THR A 200 -15.70 -13.24 4.99
N ASN A 201 -16.66 -12.55 5.62
CA ASN A 201 -17.26 -11.34 5.05
C ASN A 201 -16.31 -10.15 5.05
N LYS A 202 -15.19 -10.22 5.76
CA LYS A 202 -14.19 -9.17 5.85
C LYS A 202 -12.97 -9.40 4.96
N THR A 203 -12.82 -10.64 4.47
CA THR A 203 -11.57 -11.13 3.87
C THR A 203 -11.79 -11.81 2.52
N TYR A 204 -12.94 -11.59 1.87
CA TYR A 204 -13.27 -12.24 0.61
C TYR A 204 -12.19 -12.00 -0.47
N ASN A 205 -11.70 -13.10 -1.05
CA ASN A 205 -10.65 -13.10 -2.07
C ASN A 205 -9.32 -12.39 -1.67
N TRP A 206 -9.03 -12.21 -0.38
CA TRP A 206 -7.87 -11.42 0.07
C TRP A 206 -6.52 -11.96 -0.42
N LEU A 207 -6.40 -13.29 -0.59
CA LEU A 207 -5.25 -14.02 -1.14
C LEU A 207 -5.69 -14.90 -2.35
N TYR A 208 -6.68 -14.48 -3.11
CA TYR A 208 -7.15 -15.24 -4.26
C TYR A 208 -6.16 -15.19 -5.40
N ASP A 209 -5.89 -16.35 -6.03
CA ASP A 209 -5.01 -16.50 -7.18
C ASP A 209 -3.60 -15.90 -6.97
N VAL A 210 -3.04 -16.18 -5.80
CA VAL A 210 -1.64 -15.88 -5.46
C VAL A 210 -0.72 -17.05 -5.84
N SER A 211 0.57 -17.00 -5.48
CA SER A 211 1.49 -18.14 -5.66
C SER A 211 0.91 -19.46 -5.11
N SER A 212 1.12 -20.56 -5.80
CA SER A 212 0.65 -21.89 -5.38
C SER A 212 1.30 -22.41 -4.10
N THR A 213 2.36 -21.78 -3.61
CA THR A 213 3.03 -22.14 -2.35
C THR A 213 3.43 -20.88 -1.61
N GLY A 214 3.31 -20.91 -0.29
CA GLY A 214 3.68 -19.78 0.56
C GLY A 214 3.51 -20.06 2.04
N VAL A 215 3.73 -19.03 2.84
CA VAL A 215 3.58 -19.04 4.30
C VAL A 215 2.68 -17.89 4.72
N LEU A 216 1.64 -18.20 5.46
CA LEU A 216 0.80 -17.21 6.15
C LEU A 216 1.18 -17.16 7.61
N TYR A 217 1.71 -16.03 8.06
CA TYR A 217 1.94 -15.76 9.47
C TYR A 217 0.68 -15.23 10.13
N LYS A 218 0.31 -15.79 11.29
CA LYS A 218 -0.92 -15.45 12.01
C LYS A 218 -0.73 -15.54 13.53
N PRO A 219 -1.65 -14.97 14.34
CA PRO A 219 -1.70 -15.28 15.78
C PRO A 219 -1.85 -16.78 16.02
N SER A 220 -1.14 -17.33 17.00
CA SER A 220 -1.22 -18.77 17.37
C SER A 220 -2.65 -19.19 17.73
N THR A 221 -3.43 -18.29 18.30
CA THR A 221 -4.81 -18.51 18.73
C THR A 221 -5.84 -18.40 17.59
N LEU A 222 -5.46 -17.82 16.45
CA LEU A 222 -6.40 -17.61 15.33
C LEU A 222 -6.48 -18.84 14.43
N THR A 223 -7.68 -19.33 14.22
CA THR A 223 -7.96 -20.39 13.24
C THR A 223 -8.44 -19.72 11.94
N ILE A 224 -7.73 -19.98 10.83
CA ILE A 224 -8.10 -19.52 9.49
C ILE A 224 -8.38 -20.77 8.65
N PRO A 225 -9.54 -20.88 7.97
CA PRO A 225 -9.84 -22.02 7.13
C PRO A 225 -8.87 -22.11 5.95
N THR A 226 -8.60 -23.32 5.46
CA THR A 226 -7.91 -23.52 4.18
C THR A 226 -8.92 -23.37 3.06
N ASP A 227 -8.83 -22.26 2.34
CA ASP A 227 -9.81 -21.86 1.34
C ASP A 227 -9.20 -20.78 0.43
N ASN A 228 -9.22 -21.00 -0.88
CA ASN A 228 -8.66 -20.07 -1.85
C ASN A 228 -9.40 -18.72 -1.94
N GLU A 229 -10.63 -18.64 -1.48
CA GLU A 229 -11.40 -17.42 -1.56
C GLU A 229 -11.29 -16.57 -0.29
N ASN A 230 -11.39 -17.20 0.89
CA ASN A 230 -11.58 -16.44 2.13
C ASN A 230 -10.56 -16.76 3.21
N GLY A 231 -9.64 -17.68 2.95
CA GLY A 231 -8.76 -18.23 3.98
C GLY A 231 -7.30 -18.30 3.58
N VAL A 232 -6.69 -19.42 3.98
CA VAL A 232 -5.33 -19.80 3.60
C VAL A 232 -5.39 -20.51 2.24
N PRO A 233 -4.69 -20.04 1.21
CA PRO A 233 -4.70 -20.69 -0.11
C PRO A 233 -4.23 -22.16 -0.04
N TYR A 234 -4.78 -23.01 -0.90
CA TYR A 234 -4.28 -24.38 -1.03
C TYR A 234 -2.80 -24.40 -1.38
N GLY A 235 -2.03 -25.24 -0.69
CA GLY A 235 -0.58 -25.33 -0.87
C GLY A 235 0.23 -24.35 0.00
N TRP A 236 -0.42 -23.44 0.70
CA TRP A 236 0.23 -22.59 1.70
C TRP A 236 0.27 -23.29 3.07
N THR A 237 1.29 -22.94 3.86
CA THR A 237 1.40 -23.33 5.27
C THR A 237 1.12 -22.16 6.19
N THR A 238 0.69 -22.44 7.42
CA THR A 238 0.55 -21.40 8.45
C THR A 238 1.63 -21.51 9.50
N GLN A 239 2.11 -20.37 9.97
CA GLN A 239 3.05 -20.26 11.07
C GLN A 239 2.60 -19.18 12.06
N ASP A 240 3.05 -19.30 13.29
CA ASP A 240 2.87 -18.22 14.27
C ASP A 240 3.72 -17.01 13.87
N TYR A 241 3.29 -15.83 14.26
CA TYR A 241 4.07 -14.62 14.01
C TYR A 241 5.51 -14.78 14.49
N PRO A 242 6.50 -14.40 13.66
CA PRO A 242 7.87 -14.29 14.16
C PRO A 242 7.93 -13.23 15.27
N THR A 243 8.78 -13.46 16.24
CA THR A 243 9.10 -12.45 17.27
C THR A 243 9.53 -11.14 16.62
N LYS A 244 8.94 -10.03 17.07
CA LYS A 244 9.28 -8.67 16.60
C LYS A 244 10.72 -8.31 16.99
#